data_f3865f0151c05fe990138edb397bbb42
#
_entry.id   f3865f0151c05fe990138edb397bbb42
#
_cell.length_a   1.000
_cell.length_b   1.000
_cell.length_c   1.000
_cell.angle_alpha   90.00
_cell.angle_beta   90.00
_cell.angle_gamma   90.00
#
_symmetry.space_group_name_H-M   'P 1'
#
loop_
_entity.id
_entity.type
_entity.pdbx_description
1 polymer ?
#
loop_
_entity_poly.entity_id
_entity_poly.type
_entity_poly.pdbx_seq_one_letter_code
_entity_poly.pdbx_strand_id
1 'polypeptide(L)'
;MKSFINKAITLSLLTVSPFLFAQPVVLINTFAVDAASEADALEYWESARNILVQQPGYINTTLHKALSKDATYMYVNVANWESKQHFIAAISAMRKQLPENHLDGVVADPNLYEVIRN
;
A
#
# COMPACT_ATOMS: atom_id res chain seq x y z
N MET A 1 -46.06 34.10 -0.66
CA MET A 1 -45.57 33.68 -0.80
C MET A 1 -44.86 33.05 -0.86
N LYS A 2 -44.56 32.79 -0.92
CA LYS A 2 -43.85 32.20 -1.09
C LYS A 2 -42.93 31.67 -1.04
N SER A 3 -42.62 31.53 -1.02
CA SER A 3 -41.73 31.09 -1.02
C SER A 3 -41.08 30.28 -1.05
N PHE A 4 -40.87 30.06 -1.23
CA PHE A 4 -40.22 29.33 -1.33
C PHE A 4 -39.35 28.83 -1.46
N ILE A 5 -39.26 28.87 -1.61
CA ILE A 5 -38.57 28.49 -1.73
C ILE A 5 -37.75 28.04 -1.71
N ASN A 6 -37.50 27.96 -1.74
CA ASN A 6 -36.61 27.56 -1.71
C ASN A 6 -35.93 26.87 -1.64
N LYS A 7 -35.84 26.60 -1.79
CA LYS A 7 -35.25 26.03 -1.70
C LYS A 7 -34.51 25.52 -2.02
N ALA A 8 -34.29 25.48 -2.28
CA ALA A 8 -33.53 25.12 -2.42
C ALA A 8 -32.78 24.60 -2.54
N ILE A 9 -32.32 24.45 -2.83
CA ILE A 9 -31.56 24.00 -2.91
C ILE A 9 -30.69 23.64 -2.88
N THR A 10 -30.43 23.53 -2.88
CA THR A 10 -29.45 23.31 -2.65
C THR A 10 -28.82 22.38 -3.03
N LEU A 11 -28.26 22.28 -3.63
CA LEU A 11 -27.49 21.61 -3.99
C LEU A 11 -26.47 21.37 -3.84
N SER A 12 -26.35 21.18 -3.62
CA SER A 12 -25.48 20.79 -3.19
C SER A 12 -24.66 20.14 -3.74
N LEU A 13 -23.89 20.28 -3.79
CA LEU A 13 -22.88 20.12 -3.91
C LEU A 13 -22.24 19.15 -3.34
N LEU A 14 -22.39 18.11 -3.59
CA LEU A 14 -21.68 17.07 -3.13
C LEU A 14 -20.59 16.83 -4.07
N THR A 15 -19.46 17.39 -3.82
CA THR A 15 -18.27 16.95 -4.47
C THR A 15 -17.92 15.65 -3.86
N VAL A 16 -18.12 14.60 -4.58
CA VAL A 16 -17.74 13.26 -4.13
C VAL A 16 -16.28 13.07 -4.39
N SER A 17 -15.50 12.82 -3.32
CA SER A 17 -14.10 12.48 -3.46
C SER A 17 -13.95 11.23 -4.31
N PRO A 18 -12.92 11.16 -5.19
CA PRO A 18 -12.70 9.95 -5.98
C PRO A 18 -12.40 8.72 -5.12
N PHE A 19 -12.08 8.91 -3.82
CA PHE A 19 -11.80 7.80 -2.93
C PHE A 19 -13.00 7.38 -2.07
N LEU A 20 -14.12 8.10 -2.14
CA LEU A 20 -15.23 7.90 -1.22
C LEU A 20 -15.84 6.49 -1.32
N PHE A 21 -15.95 5.95 -2.52
CA PHE A 21 -16.50 4.62 -2.76
C PHE A 21 -15.44 3.60 -3.16
N ALA A 22 -14.17 3.94 -2.95
CA ALA A 22 -13.10 3.05 -3.34
C ALA A 22 -13.05 1.84 -2.40
N GLN A 23 -12.63 0.71 -2.96
CA GLN A 23 -12.51 -0.53 -2.22
C GLN A 23 -11.14 -0.63 -1.57
N PRO A 24 -11.08 -1.11 -0.33
CA PRO A 24 -9.79 -1.42 0.29
C PRO A 24 -9.05 -2.48 -0.51
N VAL A 25 -7.74 -2.39 -0.50
CA VAL A 25 -6.89 -3.35 -1.19
C VAL A 25 -5.80 -3.85 -0.24
N VAL A 26 -5.29 -5.02 -0.53
CA VAL A 26 -4.21 -5.65 0.23
C VAL A 26 -3.00 -5.79 -0.69
N LEU A 27 -1.89 -5.20 -0.28
CA LEU A 27 -0.62 -5.45 -0.94
C LEU A 27 -0.03 -6.72 -0.35
N ILE A 28 0.27 -7.70 -1.18
CA ILE A 28 1.04 -8.86 -0.77
C ILE A 28 2.29 -8.85 -1.64
N ASN A 29 3.43 -8.64 -0.99
CA ASN A 29 4.72 -8.56 -1.67
C ASN A 29 5.58 -9.71 -1.17
N THR A 30 5.92 -10.62 -2.06
CA THR A 30 6.76 -11.77 -1.72
C THR A 30 8.19 -11.49 -2.14
N PHE A 31 9.13 -11.92 -1.30
CA PHE A 31 10.55 -11.69 -1.55
C PHE A 31 11.32 -13.01 -1.50
N ALA A 32 11.98 -13.33 -2.60
CA ALA A 32 13.01 -14.36 -2.60
C ALA A 32 14.32 -13.64 -2.26
N VAL A 33 14.97 -14.06 -1.17
CA VAL A 33 16.12 -13.34 -0.64
C VAL A 33 17.23 -14.34 -0.33
N ASP A 34 18.40 -14.12 -0.91
CA ASP A 34 19.58 -14.91 -0.56
C ASP A 34 20.04 -14.57 0.85
N ALA A 35 20.61 -15.54 1.54
CA ALA A 35 21.03 -15.35 2.93
C ALA A 35 21.99 -14.16 3.07
N ALA A 36 22.90 -13.99 2.13
CA ALA A 36 23.87 -12.90 2.18
C ALA A 36 23.24 -11.52 1.99
N SER A 37 22.02 -11.45 1.48
CA SER A 37 21.34 -10.19 1.17
C SER A 37 20.26 -9.84 2.19
N GLU A 38 20.07 -10.65 3.22
CA GLU A 38 18.96 -10.48 4.16
C GLU A 38 19.03 -9.15 4.87
N ALA A 39 20.20 -8.78 5.38
CA ALA A 39 20.32 -7.53 6.15
C ALA A 39 20.00 -6.31 5.28
N ASP A 40 20.50 -6.29 4.06
CA ASP A 40 20.27 -5.16 3.14
C ASP A 40 18.79 -5.10 2.73
N ALA A 41 18.17 -6.26 2.52
CA ALA A 41 16.76 -6.32 2.17
C ALA A 41 15.88 -5.77 3.30
N LEU A 42 16.18 -6.11 4.54
CA LEU A 42 15.43 -5.63 5.69
C LEU A 42 15.63 -4.14 5.89
N GLU A 43 16.84 -3.65 5.71
CA GLU A 43 17.12 -2.22 5.83
C GLU A 43 16.36 -1.42 4.79
N TYR A 44 16.36 -1.88 3.55
CA TYR A 44 15.61 -1.21 2.49
C TYR A 44 14.12 -1.23 2.77
N TRP A 45 13.61 -2.38 3.22
CA TRP A 45 12.19 -2.51 3.56
C TRP A 45 11.80 -1.52 4.66
N GLU A 46 12.63 -1.37 5.69
CA GLU A 46 12.35 -0.43 6.78
C GLU A 46 12.33 1.01 6.29
N SER A 47 13.28 1.37 5.43
CA SER A 47 13.32 2.72 4.86
C SER A 47 12.05 3.01 4.06
N ALA A 48 11.62 2.05 3.25
CA ALA A 48 10.39 2.19 2.47
C ALA A 48 9.17 2.29 3.39
N ARG A 49 9.09 1.41 4.39
CA ARG A 49 8.00 1.40 5.36
C ARG A 49 7.87 2.74 6.06
N ASN A 50 8.99 3.32 6.50
CA ASN A 50 8.97 4.59 7.24
C ASN A 50 8.38 5.73 6.42
N ILE A 51 8.50 5.68 5.11
CA ILE A 51 7.87 6.66 4.22
C ILE A 51 6.39 6.34 4.03
N LEU A 52 6.11 5.07 3.75
CA LEU A 52 4.75 4.65 3.38
C LEU A 52 3.75 4.80 4.52
N VAL A 53 4.17 4.60 5.77
CA VAL A 53 3.25 4.73 6.91
C VAL A 53 2.70 6.14 7.08
N GLN A 54 3.35 7.13 6.47
CA GLN A 54 2.92 8.52 6.57
C GLN A 54 2.04 8.95 5.40
N GLN A 55 1.79 8.06 4.45
CA GLN A 55 1.03 8.43 3.27
C GLN A 55 -0.47 8.30 3.49
N PRO A 56 -1.28 9.16 2.86
CA PRO A 56 -2.74 9.03 2.94
C PRO A 56 -3.18 7.65 2.47
N GLY A 57 -4.15 7.08 3.18
CA GLY A 57 -4.72 5.78 2.83
C GLY A 57 -3.98 4.58 3.38
N TYR A 58 -2.85 4.79 4.02
CA TYR A 58 -2.14 3.70 4.71
C TYR A 58 -2.96 3.22 5.90
N ILE A 59 -3.11 1.90 6.05
CA ILE A 59 -3.81 1.32 7.19
C ILE A 59 -2.83 0.59 8.11
N ASN A 60 -2.14 -0.43 7.58
CA ASN A 60 -1.13 -1.14 8.34
C ASN A 60 -0.24 -1.97 7.42
N THR A 61 0.87 -2.44 7.94
CA THR A 61 1.77 -3.34 7.23
C THR A 61 2.43 -4.29 8.20
N THR A 62 2.66 -5.51 7.77
CA THR A 62 3.32 -6.54 8.57
C THR A 62 4.24 -7.35 7.68
N LEU A 63 5.51 -7.42 8.06
CA LEU A 63 6.48 -8.25 7.35
C LEU A 63 6.59 -9.58 8.07
N HIS A 64 6.46 -10.65 7.30
CA HIS A 64 6.53 -12.03 7.79
C HIS A 64 7.81 -12.68 7.29
N LYS A 65 8.39 -13.54 8.10
CA LYS A 65 9.53 -14.34 7.70
C LYS A 65 9.15 -15.82 7.71
N ALA A 66 9.54 -16.54 6.68
CA ALA A 66 9.27 -17.97 6.59
C ALA A 66 9.98 -18.70 7.73
N LEU A 67 9.33 -19.71 8.28
CA LEU A 67 9.94 -20.56 9.29
C LEU A 67 10.86 -21.61 8.68
N SER A 68 10.56 -22.01 7.44
CA SER A 68 11.40 -22.99 6.74
C SER A 68 12.54 -22.29 6.01
N LYS A 69 13.75 -22.83 6.15
CA LYS A 69 14.90 -22.29 5.42
C LYS A 69 14.83 -22.57 3.92
N ASP A 70 13.99 -23.51 3.52
CA ASP A 70 13.84 -23.90 2.12
C ASP A 70 12.68 -23.18 1.44
N ALA A 71 12.05 -22.22 2.10
CA ALA A 71 10.94 -21.49 1.52
C ALA A 71 11.41 -20.70 0.29
N THR A 72 10.63 -20.77 -0.78
CA THR A 72 10.91 -20.00 -1.99
C THR A 72 10.90 -18.50 -1.69
N TYR A 73 9.94 -18.07 -0.88
CA TYR A 73 9.85 -16.67 -0.48
C TYR A 73 10.15 -16.56 1.01
N MET A 74 11.33 -16.05 1.30
CA MET A 74 11.76 -15.92 2.70
C MET A 74 10.95 -14.88 3.45
N TYR A 75 10.51 -13.83 2.76
CA TYR A 75 9.73 -12.77 3.38
C TYR A 75 8.43 -12.51 2.61
N VAL A 76 7.37 -12.21 3.34
CA VAL A 76 6.09 -11.83 2.77
C VAL A 76 5.60 -10.60 3.52
N ASN A 77 5.41 -9.50 2.79
CA ASN A 77 4.86 -8.28 3.36
C ASN A 77 3.38 -8.21 3.01
N VAL A 78 2.56 -7.99 4.04
CA VAL A 78 1.12 -7.80 3.86
C VAL A 78 0.78 -6.40 4.36
N ALA A 79 0.24 -5.57 3.48
CA ALA A 79 -0.11 -4.19 3.83
C ALA A 79 -1.52 -3.90 3.37
N ASN A 80 -2.27 -3.20 4.21
CA ASN A 80 -3.64 -2.82 3.89
C ASN A 80 -3.70 -1.34 3.56
N TRP A 81 -4.42 -1.00 2.51
CA TRP A 81 -4.57 0.36 2.01
C TRP A 81 -6.05 0.66 1.77
N GLU A 82 -6.44 1.92 1.93
CA GLU A 82 -7.84 2.31 1.77
C GLU A 82 -8.32 2.16 0.33
N SER A 83 -7.41 2.26 -0.65
CA SER A 83 -7.75 2.05 -2.05
C SER A 83 -6.49 1.82 -2.88
N LYS A 84 -6.69 1.30 -4.09
CA LYS A 84 -5.62 1.17 -5.07
C LYS A 84 -4.99 2.53 -5.39
N GLN A 85 -5.82 3.57 -5.51
CA GLN A 85 -5.34 4.91 -5.84
C GLN A 85 -4.45 5.47 -4.74
N HIS A 86 -4.80 5.24 -3.48
CA HIS A 86 -3.95 5.63 -2.35
C HIS A 86 -2.60 4.92 -2.43
N PHE A 87 -2.62 3.63 -2.70
CA PHE A 87 -1.38 2.87 -2.82
C PHE A 87 -0.48 3.40 -3.93
N ILE A 88 -1.05 3.64 -5.12
CA ILE A 88 -0.27 4.14 -6.27
C ILE A 88 0.36 5.49 -5.93
N ALA A 89 -0.41 6.39 -5.31
CA ALA A 89 0.09 7.71 -4.93
C ALA A 89 1.21 7.58 -3.88
N ALA A 90 1.05 6.66 -2.94
CA ALA A 90 2.05 6.43 -1.90
C ALA A 90 3.37 5.92 -2.48
N ILE A 91 3.30 4.98 -3.42
CA ILE A 91 4.51 4.46 -4.09
C ILE A 91 5.20 5.58 -4.87
N SER A 92 4.44 6.43 -5.54
CA SER A 92 5.00 7.56 -6.26
C SER A 92 5.72 8.52 -5.31
N ALA A 93 5.12 8.82 -4.16
CA ALA A 93 5.74 9.68 -3.15
C ALA A 93 7.00 9.04 -2.57
N MET A 94 6.96 7.75 -2.31
CA MET A 94 8.10 7.01 -1.77
C MET A 94 9.29 7.05 -2.73
N ARG A 95 9.05 6.86 -4.02
CA ARG A 95 10.12 6.83 -5.02
C ARG A 95 10.81 8.17 -5.20
N LYS A 96 10.18 9.26 -4.81
CA LYS A 96 10.82 10.57 -4.81
C LYS A 96 11.85 10.72 -3.70
N GLN A 97 11.63 10.03 -2.58
CA GLN A 97 12.51 10.11 -1.42
C GLN A 97 13.48 8.93 -1.34
N LEU A 98 13.05 7.79 -1.86
CA LEU A 98 13.84 6.56 -1.82
C LEU A 98 13.82 5.97 -3.23
N PRO A 99 14.78 6.31 -4.07
CA PRO A 99 14.83 5.79 -5.42
C PRO A 99 14.91 4.28 -5.42
N GLU A 100 14.31 3.69 -6.44
CA GLU A 100 14.35 2.26 -6.61
C GLU A 100 15.81 1.79 -6.63
N ASN A 101 16.12 0.80 -5.81
CA ASN A 101 17.47 0.30 -5.68
C ASN A 101 17.45 -1.20 -5.96
N HIS A 102 18.24 -1.60 -6.95
CA HIS A 102 18.36 -3.02 -7.25
C HIS A 102 19.31 -3.66 -6.25
N LEU A 103 18.79 -4.60 -5.46
CA LEU A 103 19.60 -5.37 -4.52
C LEU A 103 19.88 -6.73 -5.11
N ASP A 104 21.15 -7.08 -5.23
CA ASP A 104 21.54 -8.41 -5.67
C ASP A 104 21.04 -9.45 -4.67
N GLY A 105 20.52 -10.56 -5.19
CA GLY A 105 20.01 -11.64 -4.36
C GLY A 105 18.64 -11.39 -3.77
N VAL A 106 17.92 -10.34 -4.22
CA VAL A 106 16.57 -10.03 -3.77
C VAL A 106 15.66 -9.93 -4.99
N VAL A 107 14.59 -10.72 -5.00
CA VAL A 107 13.58 -10.65 -6.04
C VAL A 107 12.22 -10.42 -5.36
N ALA A 108 11.62 -9.27 -5.64
CA ALA A 108 10.32 -8.90 -5.09
C ALA A 108 9.23 -9.11 -6.13
N ASP A 109 8.06 -9.53 -5.67
CA ASP A 109 6.90 -9.73 -6.53
C ASP A 109 5.66 -9.11 -5.85
N PRO A 110 5.48 -7.79 -5.95
CA PRO A 110 4.35 -7.12 -5.32
C PRO A 110 3.09 -7.22 -6.18
N ASN A 111 1.98 -7.52 -5.54
CA ASN A 111 0.67 -7.57 -6.19
C ASN A 111 -0.40 -7.05 -5.24
N LEU A 112 -1.41 -6.40 -5.81
CA LEU A 112 -2.56 -5.93 -5.06
C LEU A 112 -3.69 -6.94 -5.18
N TYR A 113 -4.38 -7.14 -4.06
CA TYR A 113 -5.46 -8.11 -3.93
C TYR A 113 -6.67 -7.47 -3.28
N GLU A 114 -7.85 -8.03 -3.52
CA GLU A 114 -9.03 -7.67 -2.77
C GLU A 114 -9.50 -8.90 -1.99
N VAL A 115 -10.10 -8.66 -0.82
CA VAL A 115 -10.65 -9.76 -0.04
C VAL A 115 -11.98 -10.17 -0.66
N ILE A 116 -12.12 -11.44 -1.03
CA ILE A 116 -13.35 -11.94 -1.62
C ILE A 116 -14.13 -12.86 -0.66
N ARG A 117 -13.50 -13.30 0.42
CA ARG A 117 -14.15 -14.10 1.47
C ARG A 117 -13.39 -13.91 2.78
N ASN A 118 -14.13 -13.97 3.85
CA ASN A 118 -13.55 -13.95 5.21
C ASN A 118 -13.81 -15.28 5.89
#